data_fdc73a7a981c0a162c7fe1a2e266ed9f
#
_entry.id   fdc73a7a981c0a162c7fe1a2e266ed9f
#
_cell.length_a   1.000
_cell.length_b   1.000
_cell.length_c   1.000
_cell.angle_alpha   90.00
_cell.angle_beta   90.00
_cell.angle_gamma   90.00
#
_symmetry.space_group_name_H-M   'P 1'
#
loop_
_entity.id
_entity.type
_entity.pdbx_description
1 polymer ?
#
loop_
_entity_poly.entity_id
_entity_poly.type
_entity_poly.pdbx_seq_one_letter_code
_entity_poly.pdbx_strand_id
1 'polypeptide(L)'
;MKKTLSLFLVLSVLPAMLWAKGQTEAGAALSGKKVIVADANSTHHLNLYVAYEKGLFSRRGLEVEIQQTSSGVAAVVGEEADIVFNCPTGVITPIAKGQNITIIAQVKIPCTSVLVVPANAPYKTPADLKGAQIAGLSNTCCAVILIRDALRSKYNTDFELVTLASGAAIAALDAGQVKGAILEEPFVALALLKKDAQGRPLYKTLFDGRSDADGDGKNEPNLAGENQPCRTINANTNFIAARPGDAQAFIDAINEANGIILANPTAADIVDIAAKYVSVDRQAIINSNPKLGFTVRLAADKLKGYADALVRQGTIDRNPGDALFSPAFKGVTW
;
A
#
# COMPACT_ATOMS: atom_id res chain seq x y z
N MET A 1 -2.02 32.75 -91.82
CA MET A 1 -0.97 32.49 -90.88
C MET A 1 -1.46 32.80 -89.49
N LYS A 2 -1.96 31.77 -88.75
CA LYS A 2 -2.53 31.96 -87.39
C LYS A 2 -1.57 31.19 -86.44
N LYS A 3 -0.92 31.90 -85.55
CA LYS A 3 -0.09 31.32 -84.48
C LYS A 3 -1.02 30.93 -83.28
N THR A 4 -1.16 29.68 -83.01
CA THR A 4 -1.79 29.16 -81.78
C THR A 4 -0.78 29.15 -80.70
N LEU A 5 -1.12 29.86 -79.61
CA LEU A 5 -0.34 29.89 -78.36
C LEU A 5 -0.91 28.86 -77.39
N SER A 6 -0.16 27.77 -77.17
CA SER A 6 -0.51 26.74 -76.18
C SER A 6 -0.08 27.17 -74.78
N LEU A 7 -1.09 27.36 -73.91
CA LEU A 7 -0.88 27.69 -72.47
C LEU A 7 -0.72 26.38 -71.71
N PHE A 8 0.49 26.10 -71.22
CA PHE A 8 0.77 25.01 -70.29
C PHE A 8 0.35 25.41 -68.89
N LEU A 9 -0.71 24.78 -68.40
CA LEU A 9 -1.16 24.90 -67.01
C LEU A 9 -0.35 23.91 -66.14
N VAL A 10 0.64 24.43 -65.38
CA VAL A 10 1.38 23.62 -64.42
C VAL A 10 0.55 23.52 -63.12
N LEU A 11 -0.07 22.37 -62.91
CA LEU A 11 -0.78 22.01 -61.69
C LEU A 11 0.26 21.64 -60.62
N SER A 12 0.60 22.55 -59.71
CA SER A 12 1.39 22.28 -58.55
C SER A 12 0.59 21.52 -57.51
N VAL A 13 0.80 20.21 -57.43
CA VAL A 13 0.28 19.37 -56.36
C VAL A 13 1.14 19.62 -55.12
N LEU A 14 0.66 20.38 -54.15
CA LEU A 14 1.22 20.45 -52.82
C LEU A 14 0.86 19.14 -52.10
N PRO A 15 1.84 18.39 -51.52
CA PRO A 15 1.49 17.31 -50.64
C PRO A 15 0.98 17.89 -49.34
N ALA A 16 -0.32 17.67 -49.07
CA ALA A 16 -0.89 17.89 -47.77
C ALA A 16 -0.21 16.88 -46.81
N MET A 17 0.77 17.36 -46.03
CA MET A 17 1.25 16.65 -44.86
C MET A 17 0.10 16.59 -43.86
N LEU A 18 -0.63 15.48 -43.86
CA LEU A 18 -1.49 15.06 -42.74
C LEU A 18 -0.55 14.85 -41.54
N TRP A 19 -0.47 15.87 -40.68
CA TRP A 19 -0.04 15.67 -39.33
C TRP A 19 -1.11 14.79 -38.65
N ALA A 20 -0.83 13.48 -38.59
CA ALA A 20 -1.49 12.61 -37.65
C ALA A 20 -1.10 13.13 -36.24
N LYS A 21 -1.92 14.05 -35.69
CA LYS A 21 -1.96 14.26 -34.25
C LYS A 21 -2.34 12.89 -33.68
N GLY A 22 -1.37 12.25 -33.02
CA GLY A 22 -1.68 11.14 -32.14
C GLY A 22 -2.81 11.61 -31.24
N GLN A 23 -3.97 10.99 -31.36
CA GLN A 23 -5.02 11.10 -30.37
C GLN A 23 -4.47 10.49 -29.11
N THR A 24 -3.87 11.32 -28.23
CA THR A 24 -3.91 11.05 -26.79
C THR A 24 -5.40 10.96 -26.48
N GLU A 25 -5.87 9.79 -26.04
CA GLU A 25 -7.21 9.65 -25.48
C GLU A 25 -7.39 10.83 -24.53
N ALA A 26 -8.39 11.67 -24.81
CA ALA A 26 -8.69 12.81 -23.96
C ALA A 26 -9.10 12.23 -22.60
N GLY A 27 -8.22 12.32 -21.62
CA GLY A 27 -8.51 11.89 -20.26
C GLY A 27 -9.84 12.51 -19.82
N ALA A 28 -10.64 11.77 -19.07
CA ALA A 28 -11.92 12.27 -18.57
C ALA A 28 -11.69 13.61 -17.86
N ALA A 29 -12.59 14.58 -18.11
CA ALA A 29 -12.47 15.93 -17.56
C ALA A 29 -12.54 15.89 -16.02
N LEU A 30 -11.79 16.81 -15.37
CA LEU A 30 -11.85 16.97 -13.92
C LEU A 30 -13.20 17.58 -13.51
N SER A 31 -13.70 17.14 -12.35
CA SER A 31 -15.00 17.62 -11.84
C SER A 31 -14.95 19.01 -11.23
N GLY A 32 -13.77 19.52 -10.89
CA GLY A 32 -13.59 20.75 -10.13
C GLY A 32 -14.01 20.65 -8.65
N LYS A 33 -14.37 19.46 -8.17
CA LYS A 33 -14.72 19.21 -6.76
C LYS A 33 -13.52 18.70 -5.99
N LYS A 34 -13.45 19.04 -4.71
CA LYS A 34 -12.43 18.50 -3.80
C LYS A 34 -12.50 16.97 -3.71
N VAL A 35 -11.35 16.30 -3.67
CA VAL A 35 -11.22 14.87 -3.37
C VAL A 35 -10.88 14.71 -1.90
N ILE A 36 -11.70 13.99 -1.16
CA ILE A 36 -11.53 13.74 0.27
C ILE A 36 -10.86 12.37 0.46
N VAL A 37 -9.69 12.38 1.12
CA VAL A 37 -8.92 11.16 1.41
C VAL A 37 -8.93 10.89 2.90
N ALA A 38 -9.52 9.77 3.31
CA ALA A 38 -9.45 9.29 4.69
C ALA A 38 -8.10 8.61 4.94
N ASP A 39 -7.36 9.06 5.96
CA ASP A 39 -6.00 8.62 6.26
C ASP A 39 -5.79 8.30 7.74
N ALA A 40 -4.96 7.28 8.02
CA ALA A 40 -4.69 6.79 9.37
C ALA A 40 -3.24 7.04 9.83
N ASN A 41 -2.54 8.03 9.28
CA ASN A 41 -1.17 8.43 9.65
C ASN A 41 -0.15 7.29 9.64
N SER A 42 0.15 6.75 8.46
CA SER A 42 1.12 5.67 8.30
C SER A 42 2.25 6.06 7.36
N THR A 43 3.50 5.68 7.66
CA THR A 43 4.60 5.78 6.69
C THR A 43 4.34 4.97 5.42
N HIS A 44 3.46 3.97 5.49
CA HIS A 44 3.01 3.23 4.32
C HIS A 44 2.19 4.09 3.35
N HIS A 45 1.76 5.27 3.77
CA HIS A 45 1.05 6.26 2.95
C HIS A 45 1.95 7.44 2.57
N LEU A 46 3.27 7.31 2.69
CA LEU A 46 4.24 8.38 2.41
C LEU A 46 4.09 8.97 1.01
N ASN A 47 3.70 8.17 0.02
CA ASN A 47 3.44 8.66 -1.33
C ASN A 47 2.23 9.61 -1.41
N LEU A 48 1.19 9.42 -0.57
CA LEU A 48 0.09 10.39 -0.42
C LEU A 48 0.64 11.73 0.12
N TYR A 49 1.45 11.67 1.19
CA TYR A 49 1.99 12.87 1.82
C TYR A 49 2.97 13.61 0.90
N VAL A 50 3.83 12.88 0.19
CA VAL A 50 4.75 13.48 -0.80
C VAL A 50 3.98 14.10 -1.95
N ALA A 51 2.93 13.44 -2.46
CA ALA A 51 2.08 14.02 -3.49
C ALA A 51 1.40 15.31 -3.01
N TYR A 52 0.93 15.33 -1.78
CA TYR A 52 0.27 16.49 -1.18
C TYR A 52 1.25 17.64 -0.93
N GLU A 53 2.32 17.42 -0.20
CA GLU A 53 3.31 18.44 0.20
C GLU A 53 4.08 19.03 -0.98
N LYS A 54 4.34 18.23 -2.03
CA LYS A 54 4.99 18.69 -3.26
C LYS A 54 4.03 19.27 -4.30
N GLY A 55 2.75 19.41 -3.98
CA GLY A 55 1.73 20.00 -4.86
C GLY A 55 1.47 19.19 -6.12
N LEU A 56 1.68 17.84 -6.10
CA LEU A 56 1.49 17.01 -7.30
C LEU A 56 0.02 16.91 -7.71
N PHE A 57 -0.90 17.00 -6.74
CA PHE A 57 -2.33 17.04 -6.98
C PHE A 57 -2.74 18.38 -7.63
N SER A 58 -2.33 19.50 -7.05
CA SER A 58 -2.68 20.83 -7.55
C SER A 58 -2.11 21.11 -8.93
N ARG A 59 -0.90 20.58 -9.26
CA ARG A 59 -0.34 20.65 -10.62
C ARG A 59 -1.20 19.92 -11.66
N ARG A 60 -2.04 18.97 -11.23
CA ARG A 60 -3.02 18.27 -12.06
C ARG A 60 -4.42 18.85 -11.97
N GLY A 61 -4.57 20.01 -11.32
CA GLY A 61 -5.87 20.67 -11.14
C GLY A 61 -6.78 19.99 -10.12
N LEU A 62 -6.25 19.09 -9.27
CA LEU A 62 -7.00 18.47 -8.17
C LEU A 62 -6.83 19.27 -6.88
N GLU A 63 -7.93 19.55 -6.22
CA GLU A 63 -7.96 19.93 -4.81
C GLU A 63 -8.15 18.66 -3.97
N VAL A 64 -7.19 18.36 -3.08
CA VAL A 64 -7.23 17.20 -2.20
C VAL A 64 -7.24 17.63 -0.75
N GLU A 65 -8.11 17.01 0.05
CA GLU A 65 -8.15 17.16 1.50
C GLU A 65 -7.84 15.82 2.16
N ILE A 66 -6.85 15.79 3.07
CA ILE A 66 -6.53 14.60 3.85
C ILE A 66 -7.21 14.72 5.21
N GLN A 67 -8.17 13.83 5.49
CA GLN A 67 -8.88 13.76 6.76
C GLN A 67 -8.33 12.63 7.62
N GLN A 68 -7.82 12.98 8.80
CA GLN A 68 -7.24 12.01 9.73
C GLN A 68 -8.34 11.23 10.44
N THR A 69 -8.37 9.89 10.23
CA THR A 69 -9.34 9.01 10.85
C THR A 69 -8.85 7.56 10.91
N SER A 70 -9.17 6.87 11.98
CA SER A 70 -8.99 5.41 12.10
C SER A 70 -10.10 4.60 11.42
N SER A 71 -11.20 5.25 11.01
CA SER A 71 -12.41 4.63 10.43
C SER A 71 -12.52 4.86 8.91
N GLY A 72 -11.39 4.99 8.20
CA GLY A 72 -11.36 5.41 6.80
C GLY A 72 -12.18 4.55 5.85
N VAL A 73 -12.22 3.22 6.05
CA VAL A 73 -13.05 2.33 5.22
C VAL A 73 -14.54 2.63 5.42
N ALA A 74 -14.97 2.84 6.67
CA ALA A 74 -16.36 3.21 6.95
C ALA A 74 -16.71 4.58 6.37
N ALA A 75 -15.81 5.55 6.45
CA ALA A 75 -16.00 6.88 5.85
C ALA A 75 -16.20 6.80 4.32
N VAL A 76 -15.41 5.96 3.63
CA VAL A 76 -15.58 5.76 2.18
C VAL A 76 -16.86 5.02 1.84
N VAL A 77 -17.22 3.98 2.58
CA VAL A 77 -18.49 3.25 2.38
C VAL A 77 -19.70 4.16 2.65
N GLY A 78 -19.60 5.04 3.65
CA GLY A 78 -20.64 6.01 4.03
C GLY A 78 -20.64 7.30 3.20
N GLU A 79 -19.79 7.43 2.17
CA GLU A 79 -19.67 8.60 1.29
C GLU A 79 -19.18 9.89 2.01
N GLU A 80 -18.60 9.76 3.20
CA GLU A 80 -17.95 10.86 3.92
C GLU A 80 -16.55 11.17 3.37
N ALA A 81 -15.93 10.18 2.70
CA ALA A 81 -14.68 10.32 1.98
C ALA A 81 -14.75 9.62 0.62
N ASP A 82 -13.96 10.09 -0.35
CA ASP A 82 -13.89 9.53 -1.70
C ASP A 82 -12.90 8.35 -1.76
N ILE A 83 -11.78 8.47 -1.05
CA ILE A 83 -10.62 7.56 -1.15
C ILE A 83 -10.11 7.21 0.25
N VAL A 84 -9.63 5.95 0.41
CA VAL A 84 -8.89 5.50 1.59
C VAL A 84 -7.68 4.63 1.20
N PHE A 85 -6.57 4.82 1.93
CA PHE A 85 -5.43 3.92 1.90
C PHE A 85 -5.58 2.90 3.02
N ASN A 86 -5.63 1.60 2.69
CA ASN A 86 -5.86 0.56 3.70
C ASN A 86 -5.17 -0.76 3.35
N CYS A 87 -5.08 -1.67 4.34
CA CYS A 87 -4.74 -3.07 4.09
C CYS A 87 -5.74 -3.70 3.12
N PRO A 88 -5.30 -4.51 2.15
CA PRO A 88 -6.20 -5.21 1.24
C PRO A 88 -7.28 -6.01 1.97
N THR A 89 -6.88 -6.74 3.00
CA THR A 89 -7.77 -7.60 3.80
C THR A 89 -8.88 -6.84 4.52
N GLY A 90 -8.61 -5.60 4.94
CA GLY A 90 -9.62 -4.72 5.55
C GLY A 90 -10.66 -4.18 4.55
N VAL A 91 -10.34 -4.18 3.27
CA VAL A 91 -11.23 -3.70 2.21
C VAL A 91 -11.95 -4.85 1.49
N ILE A 92 -11.32 -6.00 1.35
CA ILE A 92 -11.92 -7.20 0.73
C ILE A 92 -13.22 -7.60 1.45
N THR A 93 -13.25 -7.52 2.77
CA THR A 93 -14.44 -7.89 3.56
C THR A 93 -15.68 -7.04 3.22
N PRO A 94 -15.64 -5.68 3.22
CA PRO A 94 -16.78 -4.88 2.80
C PRO A 94 -17.13 -5.08 1.32
N ILE A 95 -16.16 -5.27 0.42
CA ILE A 95 -16.43 -5.58 -0.98
C ILE A 95 -17.18 -6.91 -1.10
N ALA A 96 -16.77 -7.95 -0.38
CA ALA A 96 -17.45 -9.26 -0.38
C ALA A 96 -18.89 -9.16 0.11
N LYS A 97 -19.21 -8.16 0.94
CA LYS A 97 -20.56 -7.84 1.41
C LYS A 97 -21.35 -6.91 0.48
N GLY A 98 -20.80 -6.56 -0.69
CA GLY A 98 -21.46 -5.70 -1.69
C GLY A 98 -21.53 -4.22 -1.29
N GLN A 99 -20.65 -3.75 -0.41
CA GLN A 99 -20.61 -2.33 -0.03
C GLN A 99 -19.95 -1.48 -1.12
N ASN A 100 -20.24 -0.17 -1.13
CA ASN A 100 -19.83 0.80 -2.13
C ASN A 100 -18.33 1.19 -2.02
N ILE A 101 -17.44 0.22 -2.11
CA ILE A 101 -16.00 0.42 -2.11
C ILE A 101 -15.34 -0.55 -3.08
N THR A 102 -14.27 -0.12 -3.74
CA THR A 102 -13.51 -0.93 -4.71
C THR A 102 -12.03 -0.60 -4.65
N ILE A 103 -11.17 -1.55 -5.03
CA ILE A 103 -9.73 -1.34 -5.18
C ILE A 103 -9.47 -0.70 -6.53
N ILE A 104 -8.75 0.43 -6.57
CA ILE A 104 -8.41 1.15 -7.80
C ILE A 104 -6.92 1.13 -8.13
N ALA A 105 -6.06 1.01 -7.12
CA ALA A 105 -4.62 0.90 -7.30
C ALA A 105 -3.95 0.24 -6.10
N GLN A 106 -2.70 -0.11 -6.24
CA GLN A 106 -1.81 -0.52 -5.16
C GLN A 106 -1.19 0.72 -4.51
N VAL A 107 -0.65 0.58 -3.30
CA VAL A 107 0.18 1.61 -2.64
C VAL A 107 1.62 1.15 -2.57
N LYS A 108 1.84 -0.09 -2.14
CA LYS A 108 3.20 -0.63 -1.94
C LYS A 108 3.24 -2.15 -1.97
N ILE A 109 4.39 -2.67 -2.37
CA ILE A 109 4.86 -4.05 -2.28
C ILE A 109 6.35 -3.96 -1.86
N PRO A 110 6.84 -4.77 -0.92
CA PRO A 110 6.21 -5.89 -0.21
C PRO A 110 5.49 -5.46 1.06
N CYS A 111 4.76 -6.42 1.67
CA CYS A 111 4.31 -6.27 3.05
C CYS A 111 5.53 -6.39 3.98
N THR A 112 5.83 -5.32 4.72
CA THR A 112 7.03 -5.22 5.56
C THR A 112 6.73 -5.61 7.01
N SER A 113 6.11 -6.75 7.21
CA SER A 113 5.69 -7.24 8.52
C SER A 113 6.70 -8.22 9.08
N VAL A 114 7.04 -8.04 10.34
CA VAL A 114 8.07 -8.80 11.06
C VAL A 114 7.54 -9.23 12.42
N LEU A 115 7.83 -10.45 12.82
CA LEU A 115 7.62 -10.94 14.19
C LEU A 115 8.88 -10.68 15.01
N VAL A 116 8.78 -9.75 15.95
CA VAL A 116 9.85 -9.32 16.84
C VAL A 116 9.65 -9.92 18.23
N VAL A 117 10.74 -10.37 18.84
CA VAL A 117 10.77 -10.93 20.21
C VAL A 117 11.90 -10.33 21.03
N PRO A 118 11.89 -10.43 22.39
CA PRO A 118 13.03 -10.01 23.20
C PRO A 118 14.31 -10.74 22.78
N ALA A 119 15.42 -10.03 22.68
CA ALA A 119 16.70 -10.58 22.19
C ALA A 119 17.24 -11.70 23.09
N ASN A 120 17.00 -11.60 24.42
CA ASN A 120 17.40 -12.58 25.42
C ASN A 120 16.42 -13.77 25.55
N ALA A 121 15.29 -13.76 24.85
CA ALA A 121 14.34 -14.86 24.88
C ALA A 121 14.93 -16.11 24.21
N PRO A 122 14.62 -17.33 24.71
CA PRO A 122 15.18 -18.58 24.22
C PRO A 122 14.61 -19.01 22.85
N TYR A 123 13.72 -18.20 22.27
CA TYR A 123 13.07 -18.52 21.00
C TYR A 123 14.10 -18.53 19.86
N LYS A 124 14.14 -19.65 19.13
CA LYS A 124 14.99 -19.87 17.95
C LYS A 124 14.19 -19.91 16.68
N THR A 125 12.97 -20.44 16.75
CA THR A 125 12.04 -20.57 15.64
C THR A 125 10.64 -20.07 16.03
N PRO A 126 9.79 -19.74 15.08
CA PRO A 126 8.39 -19.39 15.37
C PRO A 126 7.60 -20.50 16.08
N ALA A 127 7.98 -21.77 15.92
CA ALA A 127 7.35 -22.89 16.62
C ALA A 127 7.43 -22.78 18.17
N ASP A 128 8.47 -22.11 18.67
CA ASP A 128 8.68 -21.89 20.11
C ASP A 128 7.61 -20.94 20.72
N LEU A 129 6.81 -20.27 19.87
CA LEU A 129 5.73 -19.36 20.29
C LEU A 129 4.36 -20.01 20.28
N LYS A 130 4.26 -21.35 20.24
CA LYS A 130 2.96 -22.05 20.25
C LYS A 130 2.09 -21.62 21.44
N GLY A 131 0.90 -21.11 21.14
CA GLY A 131 -0.05 -20.64 22.14
C GLY A 131 0.36 -19.37 22.91
N ALA A 132 1.46 -18.73 22.52
CA ALA A 132 1.93 -17.50 23.16
C ALA A 132 1.04 -16.29 22.80
N GLN A 133 0.98 -15.34 23.72
CA GLN A 133 0.35 -14.03 23.45
C GLN A 133 1.30 -13.18 22.60
N ILE A 134 0.84 -12.83 21.40
CA ILE A 134 1.57 -12.02 20.42
C ILE A 134 0.75 -10.76 20.13
N ALA A 135 1.36 -9.59 20.30
CA ALA A 135 0.72 -8.33 19.95
C ALA A 135 0.68 -8.12 18.42
N GLY A 136 -0.38 -7.49 17.94
CA GLY A 136 -0.52 -7.12 16.54
C GLY A 136 -1.77 -6.28 16.30
N LEU A 137 -1.92 -5.67 15.10
CA LEU A 137 -2.95 -4.67 14.85
C LEU A 137 -4.38 -5.22 14.90
N SER A 138 -4.67 -6.31 14.21
CA SER A 138 -5.99 -6.95 14.21
C SER A 138 -5.94 -8.30 13.47
N ASN A 139 -6.95 -9.14 13.68
CA ASN A 139 -7.11 -10.40 12.94
C ASN A 139 -7.32 -10.19 11.42
N THR A 140 -7.73 -9.01 11.00
CA THR A 140 -7.92 -8.66 9.58
C THR A 140 -6.74 -7.89 8.99
N CYS A 141 -5.69 -7.58 9.77
CA CYS A 141 -4.48 -6.96 9.26
C CYS A 141 -3.71 -7.94 8.37
N CYS A 142 -3.31 -7.52 7.17
CA CYS A 142 -2.55 -8.37 6.24
C CYS A 142 -1.28 -8.96 6.87
N ALA A 143 -0.58 -8.18 7.69
CA ALA A 143 0.59 -8.61 8.45
C ALA A 143 0.28 -9.82 9.35
N VAL A 144 -0.77 -9.72 10.15
CA VAL A 144 -1.19 -10.78 11.08
C VAL A 144 -1.66 -12.01 10.31
N ILE A 145 -2.43 -11.82 9.22
CA ILE A 145 -2.90 -12.91 8.37
C ILE A 145 -1.73 -13.66 7.75
N LEU A 146 -0.77 -12.95 7.16
CA LEU A 146 0.40 -13.57 6.52
C LEU A 146 1.24 -14.35 7.51
N ILE A 147 1.59 -13.76 8.65
CA ILE A 147 2.42 -14.42 9.66
C ILE A 147 1.68 -15.63 10.25
N ARG A 148 0.39 -15.49 10.55
CA ARG A 148 -0.41 -16.61 11.09
C ARG A 148 -0.54 -17.75 10.09
N ASP A 149 -0.81 -17.46 8.82
CA ASP A 149 -0.92 -18.47 7.76
C ASP A 149 0.41 -19.24 7.60
N ALA A 150 1.50 -18.52 7.67
CA ALA A 150 2.84 -19.08 7.66
C ALA A 150 3.13 -19.97 8.87
N LEU A 151 2.83 -19.48 10.06
CA LEU A 151 3.05 -20.26 11.29
C LEU A 151 2.23 -21.55 11.29
N ARG A 152 0.99 -21.50 10.80
CA ARG A 152 0.14 -22.68 10.67
C ARG A 152 0.64 -23.65 9.61
N SER A 153 0.99 -23.16 8.41
CA SER A 153 1.37 -23.99 7.28
C SER A 153 2.75 -24.60 7.43
N LYS A 154 3.74 -23.84 7.90
CA LYS A 154 5.14 -24.27 7.96
C LYS A 154 5.50 -24.92 9.31
N TYR A 155 5.02 -24.33 10.40
CA TYR A 155 5.44 -24.71 11.75
C TYR A 155 4.37 -25.47 12.53
N ASN A 156 3.19 -25.72 11.93
CA ASN A 156 2.04 -26.33 12.59
C ASN A 156 1.76 -25.70 13.98
N THR A 157 1.87 -24.37 14.03
CA THR A 157 1.71 -23.60 15.26
C THR A 157 0.78 -22.41 15.06
N ASP A 158 0.27 -21.87 16.16
CA ASP A 158 -0.55 -20.65 16.19
C ASP A 158 -0.29 -19.92 17.51
N PHE A 159 -0.76 -18.67 17.57
CA PHE A 159 -0.60 -17.77 18.71
C PHE A 159 -1.95 -17.13 19.08
N GLU A 160 -2.04 -16.63 20.32
CA GLU A 160 -3.12 -15.79 20.77
C GLU A 160 -2.83 -14.32 20.39
N LEU A 161 -3.71 -13.69 19.59
CA LEU A 161 -3.53 -12.30 19.21
C LEU A 161 -4.00 -11.36 20.32
N VAL A 162 -3.11 -10.51 20.80
CA VAL A 162 -3.42 -9.32 21.60
C VAL A 162 -3.48 -8.12 20.66
N THR A 163 -4.68 -7.57 20.43
CA THR A 163 -4.87 -6.46 19.50
C THR A 163 -4.36 -5.15 20.11
N LEU A 164 -3.27 -4.65 19.56
CA LEU A 164 -2.59 -3.41 19.98
C LEU A 164 -2.08 -2.64 18.76
N ALA A 165 -2.13 -1.31 18.81
CA ALA A 165 -1.40 -0.46 17.87
C ALA A 165 0.11 -0.68 18.03
N SER A 166 0.90 -0.54 16.94
CA SER A 166 2.32 -0.92 16.92
C SER A 166 3.16 -0.27 18.02
N GLY A 167 2.92 0.99 18.36
CA GLY A 167 3.60 1.64 19.47
C GLY A 167 3.26 1.03 20.83
N ALA A 168 1.98 0.70 21.06
CA ALA A 168 1.51 0.01 22.27
C ALA A 168 2.01 -1.44 22.32
N ALA A 169 2.15 -2.10 21.17
CA ALA A 169 2.71 -3.45 21.07
C ALA A 169 4.19 -3.49 21.54
N ILE A 170 4.99 -2.47 21.17
CA ILE A 170 6.37 -2.33 21.67
C ILE A 170 6.37 -2.09 23.18
N ALA A 171 5.49 -1.24 23.69
CA ALA A 171 5.39 -0.99 25.14
C ALA A 171 4.96 -2.26 25.91
N ALA A 172 4.07 -3.06 25.36
CA ALA A 172 3.67 -4.34 25.93
C ALA A 172 4.82 -5.38 25.94
N LEU A 173 5.69 -5.35 24.91
CA LEU A 173 6.93 -6.14 24.88
C LEU A 173 7.92 -5.66 25.96
N ASP A 174 8.13 -4.35 26.11
CA ASP A 174 8.99 -3.77 27.14
C ASP A 174 8.54 -4.19 28.55
N ALA A 175 7.22 -4.25 28.76
CA ALA A 175 6.61 -4.66 30.03
C ALA A 175 6.53 -6.19 30.24
N GLY A 176 6.93 -7.01 29.25
CA GLY A 176 6.84 -8.47 29.31
C GLY A 176 5.41 -9.03 29.27
N GLN A 177 4.43 -8.20 28.89
CA GLN A 177 3.01 -8.58 28.82
C GLN A 177 2.71 -9.51 27.64
N VAL A 178 3.50 -9.43 26.58
CA VAL A 178 3.43 -10.30 25.40
C VAL A 178 4.79 -10.92 25.12
N LYS A 179 4.80 -12.07 24.42
CA LYS A 179 6.03 -12.81 24.11
C LYS A 179 6.67 -12.37 22.79
N GLY A 180 5.91 -11.72 21.93
CA GLY A 180 6.34 -11.17 20.66
C GLY A 180 5.37 -10.11 20.17
N ALA A 181 5.75 -9.41 19.11
CA ALA A 181 4.90 -8.45 18.43
C ALA A 181 5.06 -8.56 16.91
N ILE A 182 3.94 -8.59 16.21
CA ILE A 182 3.89 -8.44 14.75
C ILE A 182 3.83 -6.96 14.46
N LEU A 183 4.96 -6.45 13.99
CA LEU A 183 5.16 -5.04 13.68
C LEU A 183 5.30 -4.84 12.18
N GLU A 184 4.99 -3.65 11.71
CA GLU A 184 5.27 -3.18 10.36
C GLU A 184 6.18 -1.95 10.43
N GLU A 185 6.89 -1.65 9.33
CA GLU A 185 7.71 -0.44 9.30
C GLU A 185 6.83 0.83 9.49
N PRO A 186 7.33 1.84 10.23
CA PRO A 186 8.68 2.02 10.78
C PRO A 186 8.86 1.43 12.20
N PHE A 187 7.86 0.79 12.77
CA PHE A 187 7.90 0.27 14.14
C PHE A 187 8.87 -0.92 14.29
N VAL A 188 9.11 -1.67 13.21
CA VAL A 188 10.18 -2.68 13.18
C VAL A 188 11.53 -2.00 13.40
N ALA A 189 11.84 -0.97 12.61
CA ALA A 189 13.08 -0.22 12.77
C ALA A 189 13.19 0.40 14.17
N LEU A 190 12.09 0.99 14.68
CA LEU A 190 12.05 1.56 16.03
C LEU A 190 12.38 0.51 17.11
N ALA A 191 11.77 -0.68 17.05
CA ALA A 191 12.05 -1.75 18.01
C ALA A 191 13.50 -2.22 17.93
N LEU A 192 14.02 -2.45 16.72
CA LEU A 192 15.38 -2.95 16.52
C LEU A 192 16.49 -1.92 16.85
N LEU A 193 16.16 -0.62 16.91
CA LEU A 193 17.07 0.41 17.39
C LEU A 193 17.22 0.42 18.92
N LYS A 194 16.28 -0.15 19.68
CA LYS A 194 16.32 -0.13 21.15
C LYS A 194 17.44 -1.00 21.68
N LYS A 195 18.21 -0.43 22.62
CA LYS A 195 19.36 -1.08 23.27
C LYS A 195 19.28 -0.93 24.78
N ASP A 196 19.91 -1.85 25.49
CA ASP A 196 20.13 -1.75 26.93
C ASP A 196 21.26 -0.76 27.26
N ALA A 197 21.52 -0.59 28.57
CA ALA A 197 22.58 0.30 29.06
C ALA A 197 24.00 -0.12 28.61
N GLN A 198 24.19 -1.36 28.20
CA GLN A 198 25.44 -1.91 27.67
C GLN A 198 25.52 -1.85 26.14
N GLY A 199 24.53 -1.25 25.46
CA GLY A 199 24.47 -1.13 24.01
C GLY A 199 24.02 -2.40 23.27
N ARG A 200 23.54 -3.42 23.98
CA ARG A 200 23.05 -4.67 23.38
C ARG A 200 21.61 -4.50 22.90
N PRO A 201 21.24 -5.10 21.75
CA PRO A 201 19.86 -5.04 21.25
C PRO A 201 18.86 -5.57 22.29
N LEU A 202 17.74 -4.88 22.49
CA LEU A 202 16.63 -5.36 23.32
C LEU A 202 15.77 -6.37 22.60
N TYR A 203 15.71 -6.31 21.29
CA TYR A 203 14.84 -7.14 20.44
C TYR A 203 15.62 -7.77 19.29
N LYS A 204 15.10 -8.89 18.82
CA LYS A 204 15.54 -9.58 17.60
C LYS A 204 14.34 -9.93 16.74
N THR A 205 14.56 -10.03 15.43
CA THR A 205 13.62 -10.64 14.51
C THR A 205 13.61 -12.14 14.73
N LEU A 206 12.45 -12.72 14.97
CA LEU A 206 12.26 -14.16 14.99
C LEU A 206 11.75 -14.66 13.65
N PHE A 207 11.04 -13.81 12.91
CA PHE A 207 10.45 -14.14 11.64
C PHE A 207 10.27 -12.86 10.79
N ASP A 208 10.76 -12.90 9.57
CA ASP A 208 10.55 -11.87 8.56
C ASP A 208 9.97 -12.52 7.31
N GLY A 209 8.72 -12.23 6.99
CA GLY A 209 8.05 -12.79 5.82
C GLY A 209 8.66 -12.40 4.47
N ARG A 210 9.69 -11.55 4.44
CA ARG A 210 10.39 -11.10 3.23
C ARG A 210 11.66 -11.90 2.92
N SER A 211 12.16 -12.67 3.87
CA SER A 211 13.46 -13.35 3.75
C SER A 211 13.46 -14.68 4.47
N ASP A 212 14.58 -15.36 4.39
CA ASP A 212 14.90 -16.54 5.17
C ASP A 212 14.95 -16.20 6.65
N ALA A 213 13.80 -16.29 7.31
CA ALA A 213 13.65 -15.92 8.71
C ALA A 213 14.06 -17.02 9.68
N ASP A 214 14.14 -18.26 9.24
CA ASP A 214 14.59 -19.39 10.06
C ASP A 214 16.06 -19.75 9.85
N GLY A 215 16.74 -19.09 8.91
CA GLY A 215 18.16 -19.26 8.67
C GLY A 215 18.50 -20.53 7.89
N ASP A 216 17.54 -21.11 7.15
CA ASP A 216 17.77 -22.32 6.36
C ASP A 216 18.34 -22.04 4.95
N GLY A 217 18.56 -20.78 4.60
CA GLY A 217 19.10 -20.33 3.33
C GLY A 217 18.10 -20.32 2.19
N LYS A 218 16.81 -20.52 2.46
CA LYS A 218 15.74 -20.53 1.46
C LYS A 218 14.75 -19.42 1.72
N ASN A 219 14.29 -18.80 0.65
CA ASN A 219 13.17 -17.89 0.74
C ASN A 219 11.91 -18.66 1.18
N GLU A 220 11.12 -18.05 2.04
CA GLU A 220 9.87 -18.60 2.54
C GLU A 220 8.72 -18.38 1.53
N PRO A 221 8.59 -19.21 0.48
CA PRO A 221 7.67 -18.94 -0.63
C PRO A 221 6.20 -18.98 -0.20
N ASN A 222 5.90 -19.73 0.86
CA ASN A 222 4.52 -19.84 1.36
C ASN A 222 4.13 -18.71 2.29
N LEU A 223 5.08 -17.87 2.67
CA LEU A 223 4.84 -16.75 3.54
C LEU A 223 4.41 -15.52 2.81
N ALA A 224 4.28 -15.63 1.52
CA ALA A 224 3.64 -14.58 0.78
C ALA A 224 4.20 -13.16 1.13
N GLY A 225 5.36 -13.12 1.83
CA GLY A 225 5.97 -11.86 2.25
C GLY A 225 6.57 -11.13 1.09
N GLU A 226 7.34 -11.82 0.30
CA GLU A 226 7.98 -11.26 -0.88
C GLU A 226 6.93 -10.94 -1.94
N ASN A 227 6.86 -9.67 -2.34
CA ASN A 227 5.93 -9.16 -3.33
C ASN A 227 4.43 -9.31 -2.99
N GLN A 228 4.07 -9.42 -1.71
CA GLN A 228 2.67 -9.34 -1.31
C GLN A 228 2.19 -7.89 -1.18
N PRO A 229 0.98 -7.58 -1.66
CA PRO A 229 0.36 -6.27 -1.45
C PRO A 229 0.23 -5.93 0.03
N CYS A 230 0.66 -4.74 0.42
CA CYS A 230 0.54 -4.31 1.82
C CYS A 230 -0.56 -3.27 2.02
N ARG A 231 -0.67 -2.35 1.08
CA ARG A 231 -1.68 -1.28 1.09
C ARG A 231 -2.26 -1.14 -0.31
N THR A 232 -3.54 -0.81 -0.38
CA THR A 232 -4.25 -0.48 -1.62
C THR A 232 -4.86 0.91 -1.52
N ILE A 233 -5.04 1.56 -2.66
CA ILE A 233 -5.88 2.73 -2.83
C ILE A 233 -7.26 2.23 -3.15
N ASN A 234 -8.22 2.63 -2.33
CA ASN A 234 -9.58 2.15 -2.44
C ASN A 234 -10.50 3.36 -2.50
N ALA A 235 -11.52 3.28 -3.32
CA ALA A 235 -12.41 4.41 -3.55
C ALA A 235 -13.87 3.99 -3.47
N ASN A 236 -14.72 4.95 -3.15
CA ASN A 236 -16.17 4.80 -3.26
C ASN A 236 -16.55 4.53 -4.71
N THR A 237 -17.43 3.56 -4.96
CA THR A 237 -17.84 3.19 -6.33
C THR A 237 -18.61 4.31 -7.04
N ASN A 238 -19.41 5.11 -6.31
CA ASN A 238 -20.13 6.27 -6.86
C ASN A 238 -19.16 7.40 -7.23
N PHE A 239 -18.10 7.63 -6.42
CA PHE A 239 -17.04 8.57 -6.77
C PHE A 239 -16.37 8.18 -8.10
N ILE A 240 -15.99 6.92 -8.28
CA ILE A 240 -15.36 6.45 -9.52
C ILE A 240 -16.29 6.60 -10.72
N ALA A 241 -17.58 6.28 -10.56
CA ALA A 241 -18.56 6.40 -11.64
C ALA A 241 -18.81 7.85 -12.06
N ALA A 242 -18.87 8.77 -11.08
CA ALA A 242 -19.20 10.18 -11.33
C ALA A 242 -17.96 11.03 -11.68
N ARG A 243 -16.75 10.64 -11.23
CA ARG A 243 -15.54 11.46 -11.27
C ARG A 243 -14.29 10.65 -11.73
N PRO A 244 -14.36 9.90 -12.84
CA PRO A 244 -13.26 9.03 -13.28
C PRO A 244 -11.98 9.81 -13.60
N GLY A 245 -12.09 11.06 -14.10
CA GLY A 245 -10.93 11.94 -14.35
C GLY A 245 -10.19 12.33 -13.09
N ASP A 246 -10.91 12.64 -12.00
CA ASP A 246 -10.30 12.97 -10.72
C ASP A 246 -9.57 11.76 -10.13
N ALA A 247 -10.16 10.58 -10.21
CA ALA A 247 -9.56 9.35 -9.75
C ALA A 247 -8.27 9.01 -10.53
N GLN A 248 -8.27 9.17 -11.86
CA GLN A 248 -7.08 8.95 -12.68
C GLN A 248 -5.98 9.96 -12.34
N ALA A 249 -6.31 11.26 -12.29
CA ALA A 249 -5.35 12.29 -11.94
C ALA A 249 -4.78 12.11 -10.52
N PHE A 250 -5.58 11.59 -9.58
CA PHE A 250 -5.12 11.22 -8.25
C PHE A 250 -4.08 10.09 -8.30
N ILE A 251 -4.35 8.99 -9.02
CA ILE A 251 -3.42 7.87 -9.18
C ILE A 251 -2.13 8.32 -9.86
N ASP A 252 -2.21 9.18 -10.89
CA ASP A 252 -1.04 9.70 -11.59
C ASP A 252 -0.16 10.55 -10.68
N ALA A 253 -0.76 11.35 -9.78
CA ALA A 253 0.00 12.11 -8.78
C ALA A 253 0.70 11.18 -7.77
N ILE A 254 0.03 10.13 -7.32
CA ILE A 254 0.64 9.11 -6.44
C ILE A 254 1.78 8.38 -7.15
N ASN A 255 1.63 8.04 -8.43
CA ASN A 255 2.68 7.37 -9.20
C ASN A 255 3.92 8.26 -9.38
N GLU A 256 3.74 9.57 -9.61
CA GLU A 256 4.84 10.52 -9.63
C GLU A 256 5.54 10.61 -8.25
N ALA A 257 4.78 10.66 -7.17
CA ALA A 257 5.34 10.64 -5.82
C ALA A 257 6.15 9.36 -5.53
N ASN A 258 5.69 8.20 -6.03
CA ASN A 258 6.45 6.95 -5.94
C ASN A 258 7.83 7.09 -6.59
N GLY A 259 7.90 7.66 -7.80
CA GLY A 259 9.18 7.91 -8.48
C GLY A 259 10.12 8.80 -7.67
N ILE A 260 9.60 9.86 -7.06
CA ILE A 260 10.37 10.79 -6.21
C ILE A 260 10.94 10.06 -4.99
N ILE A 261 10.12 9.28 -4.29
CA ILE A 261 10.54 8.55 -3.09
C ILE A 261 11.58 7.48 -3.45
N LEU A 262 11.32 6.69 -4.49
CA LEU A 262 12.19 5.57 -4.88
C LEU A 262 13.56 6.05 -5.39
N ALA A 263 13.63 7.25 -5.96
CA ALA A 263 14.90 7.85 -6.39
C ALA A 263 15.84 8.16 -5.21
N ASN A 264 15.31 8.61 -4.07
CA ASN A 264 16.08 8.84 -2.85
C ASN A 264 15.18 8.77 -1.61
N PRO A 265 14.90 7.56 -1.08
CA PRO A 265 13.95 7.38 0.04
C PRO A 265 14.42 8.00 1.36
N THR A 266 15.69 8.34 1.50
CA THR A 266 16.27 8.95 2.69
C THR A 266 16.62 10.43 2.51
N ALA A 267 16.20 11.05 1.41
CA ALA A 267 16.37 12.49 1.21
C ALA A 267 15.74 13.27 2.38
N ALA A 268 16.39 14.36 2.79
CA ALA A 268 15.99 15.10 3.99
C ALA A 268 14.54 15.57 3.92
N ASP A 269 14.10 16.07 2.77
CA ASP A 269 12.72 16.53 2.53
C ASP A 269 11.69 15.37 2.57
N ILE A 270 12.05 14.18 2.08
CA ILE A 270 11.20 12.98 2.16
C ILE A 270 11.04 12.51 3.61
N VAL A 271 12.14 12.51 4.37
CA VAL A 271 12.13 12.18 5.80
C VAL A 271 11.37 13.22 6.61
N ASP A 272 11.50 14.51 6.29
CA ASP A 272 10.77 15.60 6.92
C ASP A 272 9.25 15.49 6.67
N ILE A 273 8.85 15.19 5.45
CA ILE A 273 7.45 14.92 5.11
C ILE A 273 6.94 13.73 5.91
N ALA A 274 7.65 12.61 5.95
CA ALA A 274 7.24 11.45 6.76
C ALA A 274 7.06 11.81 8.24
N ALA A 275 8.02 12.52 8.84
CA ALA A 275 8.00 12.91 10.25
C ALA A 275 6.87 13.90 10.60
N LYS A 276 6.39 14.68 9.63
CA LYS A 276 5.25 15.59 9.80
C LYS A 276 3.94 14.82 10.07
N TYR A 277 3.75 13.66 9.44
CA TYR A 277 2.52 12.88 9.50
C TYR A 277 2.58 11.71 10.49
N VAL A 278 3.78 11.21 10.79
CA VAL A 278 3.94 10.03 11.63
C VAL A 278 4.87 10.34 12.79
N SER A 279 4.33 10.26 14.02
CA SER A 279 5.07 10.52 15.26
C SER A 279 5.99 9.34 15.62
N VAL A 280 7.07 9.17 14.87
CA VAL A 280 8.09 8.12 15.06
C VAL A 280 9.48 8.74 14.97
N ASP A 281 10.43 8.16 15.69
CA ASP A 281 11.83 8.60 15.66
C ASP A 281 12.36 8.72 14.22
N ARG A 282 13.06 9.83 13.95
CA ARG A 282 13.57 10.17 12.62
C ARG A 282 14.52 9.10 12.07
N GLN A 283 15.34 8.48 12.92
CA GLN A 283 16.25 7.42 12.49
C GLN A 283 15.49 6.14 12.12
N ALA A 284 14.37 5.86 12.80
CA ALA A 284 13.49 4.76 12.41
C ALA A 284 12.86 4.99 11.03
N ILE A 285 12.46 6.22 10.71
CA ILE A 285 11.97 6.60 9.37
C ILE A 285 13.07 6.38 8.32
N ILE A 286 14.29 6.87 8.55
CA ILE A 286 15.43 6.70 7.63
C ILE A 286 15.71 5.21 7.39
N ASN A 287 15.69 4.39 8.44
CA ASN A 287 15.98 2.96 8.33
C ASN A 287 14.84 2.17 7.66
N SER A 288 13.60 2.67 7.72
CA SER A 288 12.43 2.00 7.16
C SER A 288 12.15 2.36 5.71
N ASN A 289 12.31 3.63 5.32
CA ASN A 289 11.90 4.12 4.00
C ASN A 289 12.48 3.32 2.82
N PRO A 290 13.77 2.90 2.81
CA PRO A 290 14.32 2.08 1.73
C PRO A 290 13.66 0.70 1.55
N LYS A 291 12.95 0.23 2.58
CA LYS A 291 12.24 -1.05 2.56
C LYS A 291 10.81 -0.94 2.04
N LEU A 292 10.31 0.29 1.85
CA LEU A 292 8.96 0.56 1.36
C LEU A 292 8.98 0.58 -0.18
N GLY A 293 8.51 -0.47 -0.81
CA GLY A 293 8.40 -0.58 -2.26
C GLY A 293 7.10 0.03 -2.77
N PHE A 294 7.08 1.33 -3.07
CA PHE A 294 5.88 2.02 -3.56
C PHE A 294 5.58 1.69 -5.01
N THR A 295 4.29 1.45 -5.33
CA THR A 295 3.82 1.16 -6.69
C THR A 295 2.31 1.36 -6.77
N VAL A 296 1.79 1.80 -7.92
CA VAL A 296 0.35 1.82 -8.20
C VAL A 296 -0.13 0.56 -8.94
N ARG A 297 0.79 -0.30 -9.36
CA ARG A 297 0.48 -1.55 -10.07
C ARG A 297 -0.32 -2.52 -9.21
N LEU A 298 -1.46 -2.99 -9.75
CA LEU A 298 -2.27 -4.00 -9.10
C LEU A 298 -1.67 -5.40 -9.28
N ALA A 299 -1.38 -6.06 -8.17
CA ALA A 299 -1.06 -7.49 -8.14
C ALA A 299 -2.37 -8.29 -7.93
N ALA A 300 -3.22 -8.32 -8.96
CA ALA A 300 -4.59 -8.81 -8.87
C ALA A 300 -4.69 -10.24 -8.31
N ASP A 301 -3.84 -11.16 -8.79
CA ASP A 301 -3.86 -12.56 -8.32
C ASP A 301 -3.49 -12.69 -6.84
N LYS A 302 -2.54 -11.86 -6.37
CA LYS A 302 -2.15 -11.84 -4.96
C LYS A 302 -3.26 -11.23 -4.08
N LEU A 303 -3.98 -10.21 -4.58
CA LEU A 303 -5.13 -9.64 -3.89
C LEU A 303 -6.28 -10.65 -3.79
N LYS A 304 -6.54 -11.43 -4.85
CA LYS A 304 -7.47 -12.56 -4.80
C LYS A 304 -7.01 -13.65 -3.82
N GLY A 305 -5.70 -13.91 -3.74
CA GLY A 305 -5.11 -14.83 -2.75
C GLY A 305 -5.38 -14.42 -1.30
N TYR A 306 -5.42 -13.12 -1.00
CA TYR A 306 -5.89 -12.64 0.31
C TYR A 306 -7.37 -12.94 0.55
N ALA A 307 -8.21 -12.80 -0.48
CA ALA A 307 -9.63 -13.17 -0.36
C ALA A 307 -9.79 -14.66 -0.06
N ASP A 308 -9.00 -15.53 -0.70
CA ASP A 308 -8.99 -16.98 -0.40
C ASP A 308 -8.54 -17.26 1.04
N ALA A 309 -7.55 -16.52 1.56
CA ALA A 309 -7.15 -16.64 2.97
C ALA A 309 -8.27 -16.23 3.92
N LEU A 310 -9.01 -15.16 3.61
CA LEU A 310 -10.17 -14.72 4.41
C LEU A 310 -11.32 -15.74 4.37
N VAL A 311 -11.54 -16.43 3.23
CA VAL A 311 -12.49 -17.55 3.13
C VAL A 311 -12.04 -18.71 4.03
N ARG A 312 -10.76 -19.12 3.93
CA ARG A 312 -10.22 -20.20 4.81
C ARG A 312 -10.34 -19.87 6.30
N GLN A 313 -10.31 -18.60 6.66
CA GLN A 313 -10.48 -18.13 8.04
C GLN A 313 -11.96 -17.95 8.45
N GLY A 314 -12.92 -18.15 7.54
CA GLY A 314 -14.34 -17.94 7.79
C GLY A 314 -14.74 -16.47 7.98
N THR A 315 -13.90 -15.52 7.49
CA THR A 315 -14.18 -14.07 7.59
C THR A 315 -15.15 -13.61 6.51
N ILE A 316 -15.10 -14.23 5.34
CA ILE A 316 -16.02 -14.03 4.22
C ILE A 316 -16.44 -15.39 3.67
N ASP A 317 -17.65 -15.47 3.11
CA ASP A 317 -18.24 -16.74 2.62
C ASP A 317 -17.63 -17.18 1.30
N ARG A 318 -17.22 -16.23 0.45
CA ARG A 318 -16.68 -16.50 -0.89
C ARG A 318 -15.67 -15.42 -1.31
N ASN A 319 -14.74 -15.81 -2.19
CA ASN A 319 -13.84 -14.88 -2.85
C ASN A 319 -14.62 -14.03 -3.87
N PRO A 320 -14.59 -12.69 -3.78
CA PRO A 320 -15.25 -11.80 -4.74
C PRO A 320 -14.65 -11.85 -6.15
N GLY A 321 -13.43 -12.38 -6.31
CA GLY A 321 -12.75 -12.45 -7.61
C GLY A 321 -12.50 -11.08 -8.22
N ASP A 322 -12.92 -10.91 -9.48
CA ASP A 322 -12.75 -9.62 -10.19
C ASP A 322 -13.60 -8.48 -9.64
N ALA A 323 -14.62 -8.76 -8.84
CA ALA A 323 -15.42 -7.71 -8.18
C ALA A 323 -14.63 -6.93 -7.13
N LEU A 324 -13.41 -7.38 -6.77
CA LEU A 324 -12.48 -6.60 -5.95
C LEU A 324 -12.07 -5.28 -6.62
N PHE A 325 -12.07 -5.24 -7.95
CA PHE A 325 -11.48 -4.17 -8.73
C PHE A 325 -12.51 -3.34 -9.46
N SER A 326 -12.27 -2.04 -9.56
CA SER A 326 -13.07 -1.19 -10.45
C SER A 326 -12.84 -1.59 -11.90
N PRO A 327 -13.91 -1.79 -12.70
CA PRO A 327 -13.78 -2.01 -14.13
C PRO A 327 -13.01 -0.90 -14.87
N ALA A 328 -13.13 0.34 -14.40
CA ALA A 328 -12.45 1.50 -14.98
C ALA A 328 -10.93 1.48 -14.75
N PHE A 329 -10.45 0.73 -13.74
CA PHE A 329 -9.05 0.67 -13.34
C PHE A 329 -8.46 -0.74 -13.39
N LYS A 330 -9.15 -1.71 -14.03
CA LYS A 330 -8.68 -3.10 -14.19
C LYS A 330 -7.29 -3.24 -14.83
N GLY A 331 -6.80 -2.22 -15.44
CA GLY A 331 -5.58 -2.21 -16.20
C GLY A 331 -4.60 -1.14 -15.78
N VAL A 332 -4.47 -0.78 -14.50
CA VAL A 332 -3.24 -0.09 -14.04
C VAL A 332 -2.09 -1.12 -14.11
N THR A 333 -1.97 -1.71 -15.28
CA THR A 333 -0.83 -2.52 -15.74
C THR A 333 0.09 -1.57 -16.48
N TRP A 334 1.04 -0.99 -15.75
CA TRP A 334 2.11 -0.20 -16.35
C TRP A 334 3.25 -1.10 -16.79
#